data_6497379bca96cd322cd35b1da710b4d2
#
_entry.id   6497379bca96cd322cd35b1da710b4d2
#
_cell.length_a   1.000
_cell.length_b   1.000
_cell.length_c   1.000
_cell.angle_alpha   90.00
_cell.angle_beta   90.00
_cell.angle_gamma   90.00
#
_symmetry.space_group_name_H-M   'P 1'
#
loop_
_entity.id
_entity.type
_entity.pdbx_description
1 polymer ?
#
loop_
_entity_poly.entity_id
_entity_poly.type
_entity_poly.pdbx_seq_one_letter_code
_entity_poly.pdbx_strand_id
1 'polypeptide(L)'
;MTKDIVLGLGNNIDYEIEWDSAIFENLVHEFGIEYSEIHPVGEVQTQRDLIISILSYMKEGKGGECFVRSSQIIEDFSKAFRKKITLGGTSVRAAIAMSKIGYSSALHLVTMNDDVRRLLPPDCEYICSAPEENSYPHLIIQFTQNHSIRVQDKIIRPKQANRIIYDNDLDNILMRLDPRMSQLLLNAKVFLISGFNAMQDQSLLEDRLEKLLISMKNLPKDALVFYEDACFYNKNFSRIVRDKLLGHIQIFSLNEDEFEGYIGRKINLLDPLEVLRSLEALYKLIPVPKIVLHTQYWALAYGRDANSLKKALKGGITMGGTRYRIGDDFTRQNYFEMEKSAPQKEGAQFSDRINAMKQGEICCLPCVEVNDKNVTTIGLGDAFVGGFLPALVH
;
A
#
# COMPACT_ATOMS: atom_id res chain seq x y z
N MET A 1 22.73 -12.82 -10.15
CA MET A 1 23.44 -11.91 -9.22
C MET A 1 22.49 -11.67 -8.05
N THR A 2 22.98 -11.73 -6.84
CA THR A 2 22.15 -11.51 -5.66
C THR A 2 22.05 -10.00 -5.41
N LYS A 3 20.84 -9.52 -5.24
CA LYS A 3 20.56 -8.10 -4.98
C LYS A 3 20.63 -7.80 -3.49
N ASP A 4 21.10 -6.61 -3.13
CA ASP A 4 21.15 -6.15 -1.74
C ASP A 4 19.76 -5.96 -1.11
N ILE A 5 18.73 -5.67 -1.94
CA ILE A 5 17.37 -5.45 -1.50
C ILE A 5 16.46 -6.53 -2.08
N VAL A 6 15.83 -7.28 -1.20
CA VAL A 6 14.82 -8.31 -1.54
C VAL A 6 13.45 -7.83 -1.07
N LEU A 7 12.46 -7.93 -1.94
CA LEU A 7 11.10 -7.44 -1.70
C LEU A 7 10.10 -8.60 -1.79
N GLY A 8 9.39 -8.83 -0.74
CA GLY A 8 8.31 -9.82 -0.62
C GLY A 8 7.12 -9.20 0.12
N LEU A 9 5.96 -9.75 0.02
CA LEU A 9 5.51 -10.90 -0.72
C LEU A 9 4.38 -10.46 -1.62
N GLY A 10 4.17 -11.20 -2.72
CA GLY A 10 3.01 -10.97 -3.56
C GLY A 10 3.11 -9.80 -4.53
N ASN A 11 2.21 -9.81 -5.48
CA ASN A 11 1.96 -8.76 -6.47
C ASN A 11 0.56 -8.98 -7.05
N ASN A 12 -0.04 -7.94 -7.58
CA ASN A 12 -1.33 -8.01 -8.26
C ASN A 12 -1.33 -7.11 -9.50
N ILE A 13 -2.35 -7.30 -10.33
CA ILE A 13 -2.63 -6.47 -11.49
C ILE A 13 -3.76 -5.54 -11.12
N ASP A 14 -3.58 -4.24 -11.32
CA ASP A 14 -4.58 -3.23 -11.07
C ASP A 14 -5.22 -2.75 -12.37
N TYR A 15 -6.54 -2.80 -12.45
CA TYR A 15 -7.36 -2.15 -13.46
C TYR A 15 -7.83 -0.80 -12.91
N GLU A 16 -7.05 0.25 -13.19
CA GLU A 16 -7.40 1.61 -12.81
C GLU A 16 -8.36 2.18 -13.85
N ILE A 17 -9.62 2.34 -13.47
CA ILE A 17 -10.69 2.81 -14.37
C ILE A 17 -10.54 4.32 -14.62
N GLU A 18 -10.54 4.69 -15.90
CA GLU A 18 -10.75 6.08 -16.31
C GLU A 18 -12.25 6.38 -16.17
N TRP A 19 -12.61 7.12 -15.12
CA TRP A 19 -14.01 7.36 -14.80
C TRP A 19 -14.74 8.11 -15.88
N ASP A 20 -15.89 7.57 -16.31
CA ASP A 20 -16.85 8.21 -17.21
C ASP A 20 -18.26 8.09 -16.62
N SER A 21 -18.81 9.22 -16.18
CA SER A 21 -20.15 9.27 -15.57
C SER A 21 -21.26 8.83 -16.53
N ALA A 22 -21.14 9.10 -17.82
CA ALA A 22 -22.18 8.73 -18.80
C ALA A 22 -22.20 7.21 -19.01
N ILE A 23 -21.02 6.57 -19.09
CA ILE A 23 -20.91 5.10 -19.15
C ILE A 23 -21.52 4.47 -17.90
N PHE A 24 -21.19 5.03 -16.72
CA PHE A 24 -21.69 4.48 -15.46
C PHE A 24 -23.23 4.68 -15.31
N GLU A 25 -23.78 5.82 -15.73
CA GLU A 25 -25.22 6.05 -15.76
C GLU A 25 -25.96 5.07 -16.69
N ASN A 26 -25.34 4.72 -17.83
CA ASN A 26 -25.88 3.69 -18.72
C ASN A 26 -25.93 2.32 -18.04
N LEU A 27 -24.90 1.93 -17.31
CA LEU A 27 -24.91 0.68 -16.52
C LEU A 27 -25.98 0.71 -15.42
N VAL A 28 -26.12 1.83 -14.71
CA VAL A 28 -27.20 2.00 -13.71
C VAL A 28 -28.58 1.77 -14.34
N HIS A 29 -28.81 2.31 -15.54
CA HIS A 29 -30.06 2.12 -16.28
C HIS A 29 -30.23 0.68 -16.78
N GLU A 30 -29.19 0.10 -17.37
CA GLU A 30 -29.20 -1.28 -17.90
C GLU A 30 -29.53 -2.31 -16.81
N PHE A 31 -28.94 -2.15 -15.62
CA PHE A 31 -29.18 -3.03 -14.48
C PHE A 31 -30.44 -2.66 -13.66
N GLY A 32 -31.21 -1.65 -14.10
CA GLY A 32 -32.46 -1.24 -13.47
C GLY A 32 -32.31 -0.85 -12.00
N ILE A 33 -31.24 -0.12 -11.65
CA ILE A 33 -30.97 0.23 -10.25
C ILE A 33 -31.82 1.43 -9.83
N GLU A 34 -32.53 1.27 -8.72
CA GLU A 34 -33.31 2.33 -8.11
C GLU A 34 -32.55 3.02 -6.99
N TYR A 35 -32.81 4.31 -6.77
CA TYR A 35 -32.16 5.07 -5.70
C TYR A 35 -32.40 4.51 -4.29
N SER A 36 -33.55 3.89 -4.07
CA SER A 36 -33.94 3.21 -2.81
C SER A 36 -33.04 2.01 -2.47
N GLU A 37 -32.42 1.38 -3.48
CA GLU A 37 -31.58 0.21 -3.33
C GLU A 37 -30.11 0.57 -2.99
N ILE A 38 -29.76 1.87 -3.02
CA ILE A 38 -28.38 2.30 -2.77
C ILE A 38 -28.09 2.36 -1.27
N HIS A 39 -27.54 1.27 -0.79
CA HIS A 39 -27.09 1.05 0.59
C HIS A 39 -25.78 0.22 0.59
N PRO A 40 -25.04 0.18 1.70
CA PRO A 40 -23.84 -0.67 1.81
C PRO A 40 -24.16 -2.13 1.47
N VAL A 41 -23.38 -2.70 0.55
CA VAL A 41 -23.47 -4.10 0.13
C VAL A 41 -22.50 -4.92 0.98
N GLY A 42 -23.00 -5.97 1.64
CA GLY A 42 -22.16 -6.82 2.50
C GLY A 42 -21.22 -7.72 1.69
N GLU A 43 -21.71 -8.30 0.58
CA GLU A 43 -20.94 -9.15 -0.33
C GLU A 43 -21.35 -8.84 -1.78
N VAL A 44 -20.35 -8.61 -2.63
CA VAL A 44 -20.56 -8.34 -4.05
C VAL A 44 -20.58 -9.66 -4.82
N GLN A 45 -21.78 -10.14 -5.16
CA GLN A 45 -21.99 -11.44 -5.82
C GLN A 45 -22.23 -11.33 -7.32
N THR A 46 -22.65 -10.15 -7.79
CA THR A 46 -23.02 -9.89 -9.20
C THR A 46 -22.49 -8.52 -9.64
N GLN A 47 -22.52 -8.25 -10.97
CA GLN A 47 -22.23 -6.91 -11.47
C GLN A 47 -23.22 -5.86 -10.94
N ARG A 48 -24.49 -6.24 -10.76
CA ARG A 48 -25.49 -5.35 -10.17
C ARG A 48 -25.10 -4.93 -8.75
N ASP A 49 -24.67 -5.87 -7.92
CA ASP A 49 -24.20 -5.59 -6.56
C ASP A 49 -22.96 -4.67 -6.59
N LEU A 50 -22.06 -4.88 -7.55
CA LEU A 50 -20.88 -4.05 -7.73
C LEU A 50 -21.27 -2.60 -8.00
N ILE A 51 -22.24 -2.36 -8.91
CA ILE A 51 -22.70 -1.00 -9.25
C ILE A 51 -23.38 -0.35 -8.04
N ILE A 52 -24.24 -1.08 -7.31
CA ILE A 52 -24.89 -0.59 -6.08
C ILE A 52 -23.84 -0.23 -5.02
N SER A 53 -22.83 -1.08 -4.86
CA SER A 53 -21.73 -0.83 -3.93
C SER A 53 -20.96 0.44 -4.28
N ILE A 54 -20.59 0.62 -5.55
CA ILE A 54 -19.92 1.86 -6.01
C ILE A 54 -20.78 3.10 -5.71
N LEU A 55 -22.06 3.06 -6.05
CA LEU A 55 -23.01 4.16 -5.77
C LEU A 55 -23.11 4.46 -4.27
N SER A 56 -23.11 3.42 -3.44
CA SER A 56 -23.15 3.56 -1.98
C SER A 56 -21.91 4.27 -1.45
N TYR A 57 -20.71 3.86 -1.86
CA TYR A 57 -19.46 4.52 -1.49
C TYR A 57 -19.40 5.97 -1.96
N MET A 58 -19.81 6.23 -3.21
CA MET A 58 -19.87 7.60 -3.74
C MET A 58 -20.84 8.48 -2.95
N LYS A 59 -22.01 7.96 -2.60
CA LYS A 59 -23.04 8.67 -1.82
C LYS A 59 -22.53 9.03 -0.41
N GLU A 60 -21.78 8.13 0.21
CA GLU A 60 -21.19 8.37 1.53
C GLU A 60 -19.90 9.20 1.46
N GLY A 61 -19.24 9.29 0.31
CA GLY A 61 -17.93 9.92 0.14
C GLY A 61 -16.80 9.14 0.82
N LYS A 62 -16.97 7.83 0.99
CA LYS A 62 -16.00 6.94 1.62
C LYS A 62 -15.22 6.15 0.58
N GLY A 63 -14.01 5.72 0.96
CA GLY A 63 -13.25 4.70 0.26
C GLY A 63 -13.34 3.36 0.98
N GLY A 64 -12.80 2.32 0.34
CA GLY A 64 -12.74 1.00 0.95
C GLY A 64 -12.13 -0.04 0.04
N GLU A 65 -11.92 -1.22 0.61
CA GLU A 65 -11.50 -2.42 -0.09
C GLU A 65 -12.58 -3.49 0.13
N CYS A 66 -12.98 -4.17 -0.93
CA CYS A 66 -14.12 -5.09 -0.91
C CYS A 66 -13.82 -6.35 -1.71
N PHE A 67 -14.09 -7.50 -1.12
CA PHE A 67 -14.10 -8.75 -1.88
C PHE A 67 -15.31 -8.85 -2.79
N VAL A 68 -15.07 -9.35 -4.00
CA VAL A 68 -16.12 -9.79 -4.90
C VAL A 68 -16.11 -11.33 -4.98
N ARG A 69 -17.25 -11.94 -5.24
CA ARG A 69 -17.37 -13.40 -5.30
C ARG A 69 -16.52 -14.06 -6.40
N SER A 70 -16.26 -13.34 -7.49
CA SER A 70 -15.48 -13.83 -8.62
C SER A 70 -14.77 -12.69 -9.32
N SER A 71 -13.52 -12.88 -9.71
CA SER A 71 -12.75 -11.95 -10.55
C SER A 71 -13.44 -11.66 -11.90
N GLN A 72 -14.26 -12.58 -12.40
CA GLN A 72 -15.06 -12.38 -13.62
C GLN A 72 -15.99 -11.14 -13.53
N ILE A 73 -16.52 -10.83 -12.34
CA ILE A 73 -17.34 -9.64 -12.12
C ILE A 73 -16.52 -8.36 -12.42
N ILE A 74 -15.26 -8.35 -11.99
CA ILE A 74 -14.33 -7.24 -12.24
C ILE A 74 -14.00 -7.14 -13.72
N GLU A 75 -13.64 -8.25 -14.33
CA GLU A 75 -13.29 -8.30 -15.75
C GLU A 75 -14.45 -7.79 -16.61
N ASP A 76 -15.67 -8.29 -16.39
CA ASP A 76 -16.84 -7.90 -17.16
C ASP A 76 -17.22 -6.43 -16.97
N PHE A 77 -17.20 -5.93 -15.73
CA PHE A 77 -17.43 -4.52 -15.46
C PHE A 77 -16.38 -3.62 -16.14
N SER A 78 -15.12 -4.01 -16.07
CA SER A 78 -14.02 -3.21 -16.61
C SER A 78 -14.02 -3.09 -18.14
N LYS A 79 -14.75 -3.97 -18.87
CA LYS A 79 -14.86 -3.92 -20.34
C LYS A 79 -15.62 -2.67 -20.81
N ALA A 80 -16.51 -2.14 -20.00
CA ALA A 80 -17.27 -0.94 -20.35
C ALA A 80 -16.41 0.34 -20.34
N PHE A 81 -15.27 0.35 -19.67
CA PHE A 81 -14.45 1.54 -19.44
C PHE A 81 -13.08 1.46 -20.13
N ARG A 82 -12.52 2.63 -20.41
CA ARG A 82 -11.07 2.71 -20.56
C ARG A 82 -10.41 2.46 -19.21
N LYS A 83 -9.29 1.77 -19.23
CA LYS A 83 -8.55 1.47 -18.02
C LYS A 83 -7.05 1.50 -18.26
N LYS A 84 -6.31 1.95 -17.26
CA LYS A 84 -4.86 1.79 -17.18
C LYS A 84 -4.59 0.48 -16.45
N ILE A 85 -3.72 -0.37 -17.02
CA ILE A 85 -3.26 -1.58 -16.35
C ILE A 85 -1.94 -1.27 -15.69
N THR A 86 -1.86 -1.43 -14.37
CA THR A 86 -0.66 -1.21 -13.55
C THR A 86 -0.39 -2.41 -12.66
N LEU A 87 0.78 -2.44 -12.03
CA LEU A 87 1.10 -3.45 -11.02
C LEU A 87 0.84 -2.90 -9.62
N GLY A 88 0.21 -3.73 -8.79
CA GLY A 88 -0.01 -3.51 -7.39
C GLY A 88 0.83 -4.43 -6.51
N GLY A 89 0.63 -4.27 -5.20
CA GLY A 89 1.43 -4.90 -4.16
C GLY A 89 2.65 -4.08 -3.78
N THR A 90 2.87 -3.94 -2.47
CA THR A 90 3.91 -3.07 -1.91
C THR A 90 5.30 -3.38 -2.46
N SER A 91 5.65 -4.68 -2.57
CA SER A 91 6.93 -5.14 -3.09
C SER A 91 7.20 -4.65 -4.51
N VAL A 92 6.22 -4.81 -5.41
CA VAL A 92 6.39 -4.47 -6.84
C VAL A 92 6.33 -2.96 -7.04
N ARG A 93 5.42 -2.26 -6.39
CA ARG A 93 5.37 -0.79 -6.48
C ARG A 93 6.63 -0.13 -5.90
N ALA A 94 7.18 -0.68 -4.81
CA ALA A 94 8.47 -0.24 -4.28
C ALA A 94 9.61 -0.51 -5.27
N ALA A 95 9.66 -1.68 -5.91
CA ALA A 95 10.65 -2.01 -6.94
C ALA A 95 10.60 -1.05 -8.13
N ILE A 96 9.39 -0.75 -8.64
CA ILE A 96 9.19 0.23 -9.72
C ILE A 96 9.71 1.61 -9.31
N ALA A 97 9.38 2.07 -8.11
CA ALA A 97 9.84 3.36 -7.59
C ALA A 97 11.38 3.40 -7.46
N MET A 98 11.98 2.35 -6.92
CA MET A 98 13.43 2.21 -6.76
C MET A 98 14.16 2.20 -8.10
N SER A 99 13.67 1.42 -9.08
CA SER A 99 14.26 1.33 -10.42
C SER A 99 14.33 2.70 -11.09
N LYS A 100 13.29 3.52 -10.96
CA LYS A 100 13.25 4.88 -11.53
C LYS A 100 14.32 5.82 -10.99
N ILE A 101 14.84 5.57 -9.80
CA ILE A 101 15.94 6.34 -9.20
C ILE A 101 17.30 5.62 -9.29
N GLY A 102 17.34 4.46 -9.98
CA GLY A 102 18.57 3.72 -10.30
C GLY A 102 18.97 2.66 -9.30
N TYR A 103 18.03 2.17 -8.47
CA TYR A 103 18.23 1.05 -7.55
C TYR A 103 17.51 -0.19 -8.06
N SER A 104 18.21 -1.31 -8.10
CA SER A 104 17.65 -2.61 -8.47
C SER A 104 17.32 -3.45 -7.25
N SER A 105 16.37 -4.37 -7.40
CA SER A 105 15.91 -5.27 -6.34
C SER A 105 15.65 -6.68 -6.87
N ALA A 106 15.45 -7.61 -5.94
CA ALA A 106 14.92 -8.93 -6.25
C ALA A 106 13.54 -9.11 -5.61
N LEU A 107 12.62 -9.75 -6.32
CA LEU A 107 11.21 -9.85 -5.96
C LEU A 107 10.80 -11.30 -5.74
N HIS A 108 9.93 -11.52 -4.75
CA HIS A 108 9.09 -12.70 -4.69
C HIS A 108 7.69 -12.35 -5.17
N LEU A 109 7.26 -12.99 -6.25
CA LEU A 109 5.96 -12.79 -6.90
C LEU A 109 5.07 -14.02 -6.70
N VAL A 110 3.75 -13.80 -6.70
CA VAL A 110 2.73 -14.86 -6.63
C VAL A 110 1.90 -14.96 -7.91
N THR A 111 1.90 -13.91 -8.72
CA THR A 111 1.19 -13.82 -10.01
C THR A 111 2.18 -13.54 -11.14
N MET A 112 2.02 -14.22 -12.28
CA MET A 112 2.80 -14.00 -13.49
C MET A 112 1.91 -14.14 -14.72
N ASN A 113 1.98 -13.15 -15.62
CA ASN A 113 1.39 -13.15 -16.95
C ASN A 113 2.08 -12.11 -17.84
N ASP A 114 1.57 -11.86 -19.04
CA ASP A 114 2.17 -10.91 -19.98
C ASP A 114 2.17 -9.48 -19.48
N ASP A 115 1.14 -9.05 -18.76
CA ASP A 115 1.09 -7.72 -18.16
C ASP A 115 2.14 -7.55 -17.06
N VAL A 116 2.32 -8.54 -16.20
CA VAL A 116 3.36 -8.53 -15.18
C VAL A 116 4.75 -8.44 -15.83
N ARG A 117 5.03 -9.29 -16.85
CA ARG A 117 6.33 -9.24 -17.57
C ARG A 117 6.61 -7.90 -18.22
N ARG A 118 5.59 -7.31 -18.84
CA ARG A 118 5.69 -6.01 -19.54
C ARG A 118 5.92 -4.84 -18.61
N LEU A 119 5.33 -4.87 -17.39
CA LEU A 119 5.30 -3.76 -16.46
C LEU A 119 6.40 -3.82 -15.40
N LEU A 120 6.99 -5.00 -15.18
CA LEU A 120 8.14 -5.12 -14.27
C LEU A 120 9.35 -4.35 -14.79
N PRO A 121 10.10 -3.65 -13.91
CA PRO A 121 11.35 -3.02 -14.31
C PRO A 121 12.35 -4.06 -14.82
N PRO A 122 13.05 -3.77 -15.93
CA PRO A 122 13.96 -4.74 -16.58
C PRO A 122 15.22 -5.06 -15.73
N ASP A 123 15.53 -4.25 -14.75
CA ASP A 123 16.65 -4.42 -13.82
C ASP A 123 16.29 -5.18 -12.55
N CYS A 124 15.02 -5.57 -12.37
CA CYS A 124 14.57 -6.41 -11.26
C CYS A 124 14.79 -7.89 -11.56
N GLU A 125 15.40 -8.59 -10.61
CA GLU A 125 15.38 -10.05 -10.57
C GLU A 125 14.08 -10.51 -9.89
N TYR A 126 13.60 -11.72 -10.21
CA TYR A 126 12.43 -12.25 -9.49
C TYR A 126 12.42 -13.79 -9.46
N ILE A 127 11.74 -14.31 -8.45
CA ILE A 127 11.21 -15.65 -8.38
C ILE A 127 9.69 -15.55 -8.34
N CYS A 128 9.00 -16.54 -8.90
CA CYS A 128 7.54 -16.54 -8.91
C CYS A 128 7.01 -17.91 -8.48
N SER A 129 6.06 -17.91 -7.58
CA SER A 129 5.41 -19.12 -7.05
C SER A 129 4.11 -19.47 -7.76
N ALA A 130 3.66 -18.67 -8.74
CA ALA A 130 2.47 -18.97 -9.54
C ALA A 130 2.63 -20.31 -10.24
N PRO A 131 1.70 -21.27 -10.08
CA PRO A 131 1.74 -22.57 -10.79
C PRO A 131 1.31 -22.44 -12.24
N GLU A 132 0.52 -21.43 -12.55
CA GLU A 132 -0.10 -21.15 -13.83
C GLU A 132 -0.12 -19.64 -14.08
N GLU A 133 -0.25 -19.24 -15.34
CA GLU A 133 -0.46 -17.85 -15.71
C GLU A 133 -1.93 -17.47 -15.53
N ASN A 134 -2.21 -16.67 -14.54
CA ASN A 134 -3.55 -16.20 -14.23
C ASN A 134 -3.62 -14.67 -14.24
N SER A 135 -4.84 -14.18 -14.36
CA SER A 135 -5.16 -12.77 -14.12
C SER A 135 -6.30 -12.71 -13.11
N TYR A 136 -6.01 -12.17 -11.94
CA TYR A 136 -6.99 -11.85 -10.91
C TYR A 136 -6.90 -10.34 -10.65
N PRO A 137 -7.44 -9.50 -11.57
CA PRO A 137 -7.25 -8.06 -11.46
C PRO A 137 -7.97 -7.48 -10.25
N HIS A 138 -7.34 -6.50 -9.63
CA HIS A 138 -7.99 -5.61 -8.69
C HIS A 138 -8.62 -4.45 -9.46
N LEU A 139 -9.90 -4.18 -9.26
CA LEU A 139 -10.59 -3.05 -9.85
C LEU A 139 -10.43 -1.83 -8.95
N ILE A 140 -9.77 -0.81 -9.48
CA ILE A 140 -9.57 0.46 -8.76
C ILE A 140 -10.44 1.54 -9.38
N ILE A 141 -11.35 2.08 -8.58
CA ILE A 141 -12.23 3.18 -8.97
C ILE A 141 -11.87 4.40 -8.11
N GLN A 142 -11.39 5.44 -8.76
CA GLN A 142 -11.20 6.75 -8.13
C GLN A 142 -12.37 7.66 -8.48
N PHE A 143 -12.90 8.34 -7.50
CA PHE A 143 -13.94 9.35 -7.72
C PHE A 143 -13.59 10.64 -6.99
N THR A 144 -14.13 11.74 -7.52
CA THR A 144 -13.97 13.09 -6.99
C THR A 144 -15.33 13.77 -6.84
N GLN A 145 -15.35 14.93 -6.23
CA GLN A 145 -16.56 15.76 -6.09
C GLN A 145 -17.21 16.16 -7.44
N ASN A 146 -16.44 16.07 -8.54
CA ASN A 146 -16.93 16.41 -9.87
C ASN A 146 -17.66 15.24 -10.55
N HIS A 147 -17.53 14.02 -10.03
CA HIS A 147 -18.16 12.82 -10.57
C HIS A 147 -19.58 12.68 -10.01
N SER A 148 -20.55 13.27 -10.69
CA SER A 148 -21.97 13.12 -10.34
C SER A 148 -22.62 12.03 -11.17
N ILE A 149 -23.50 11.24 -10.55
CA ILE A 149 -24.25 10.15 -11.19
C ILE A 149 -25.73 10.36 -10.96
N ARG A 150 -26.49 10.34 -12.05
CA ARG A 150 -27.96 10.37 -12.00
C ARG A 150 -28.52 8.96 -11.83
N VAL A 151 -29.35 8.78 -10.81
CA VAL A 151 -30.12 7.56 -10.58
C VAL A 151 -31.60 7.97 -10.49
N GLN A 152 -32.38 7.65 -11.49
CA GLN A 152 -33.76 8.14 -11.65
C GLN A 152 -33.80 9.69 -11.67
N ASP A 153 -34.55 10.30 -10.77
CA ASP A 153 -34.69 11.75 -10.61
C ASP A 153 -33.66 12.37 -9.64
N LYS A 154 -32.81 11.55 -9.02
CA LYS A 154 -31.82 11.97 -8.00
C LYS A 154 -30.42 11.99 -8.55
N ILE A 155 -29.55 12.85 -7.97
CA ILE A 155 -28.14 12.95 -8.30
C ILE A 155 -27.31 12.58 -7.08
N ILE A 156 -26.44 11.59 -7.24
CA ILE A 156 -25.40 11.26 -6.28
C ILE A 156 -24.16 12.08 -6.63
N ARG A 157 -23.66 12.81 -5.64
CA ARG A 157 -22.42 13.59 -5.76
C ARG A 157 -21.51 13.28 -4.56
N PRO A 158 -20.31 12.75 -4.77
CA PRO A 158 -19.37 12.50 -3.68
C PRO A 158 -19.02 13.79 -2.94
N LYS A 159 -18.93 13.73 -1.62
CA LYS A 159 -18.56 14.88 -0.79
C LYS A 159 -17.06 15.18 -0.84
N GLN A 160 -16.26 14.19 -1.11
CA GLN A 160 -14.79 14.28 -1.19
C GLN A 160 -14.24 13.25 -2.18
N ALA A 161 -13.01 13.47 -2.62
CA ALA A 161 -12.31 12.48 -3.44
C ALA A 161 -11.96 11.25 -2.60
N ASN A 162 -12.11 10.07 -3.21
CA ASN A 162 -11.71 8.81 -2.58
C ASN A 162 -11.50 7.72 -3.63
N ARG A 163 -11.08 6.51 -3.18
CA ARG A 163 -10.94 5.33 -4.03
C ARG A 163 -11.62 4.12 -3.40
N ILE A 164 -12.07 3.22 -4.26
CA ILE A 164 -12.57 1.89 -3.89
C ILE A 164 -11.75 0.86 -4.65
N ILE A 165 -11.38 -0.22 -3.97
CA ILE A 165 -10.69 -1.37 -4.54
C ILE A 165 -11.60 -2.58 -4.39
N TYR A 166 -11.82 -3.30 -5.49
CA TYR A 166 -12.52 -4.58 -5.48
C TYR A 166 -11.58 -5.67 -5.97
N ASP A 167 -11.53 -6.78 -5.27
CA ASP A 167 -10.66 -7.90 -5.64
C ASP A 167 -11.27 -9.28 -5.31
N ASN A 168 -10.74 -10.29 -5.97
CA ASN A 168 -10.79 -11.70 -5.62
C ASN A 168 -9.54 -12.36 -6.22
N ASP A 169 -8.42 -12.10 -5.61
CA ASP A 169 -7.10 -12.51 -6.09
C ASP A 169 -6.65 -13.80 -5.40
N LEU A 170 -6.91 -14.94 -6.06
CA LEU A 170 -6.57 -16.26 -5.52
C LEU A 170 -5.06 -16.45 -5.32
N ASP A 171 -4.22 -15.80 -6.11
CA ASP A 171 -2.76 -15.94 -5.96
C ASP A 171 -2.28 -15.27 -4.66
N ASN A 172 -2.79 -14.08 -4.34
CA ASN A 172 -2.50 -13.42 -3.06
C ASN A 172 -3.25 -14.06 -1.88
N ILE A 173 -4.48 -14.56 -2.06
CA ILE A 173 -5.21 -15.29 -1.02
C ILE A 173 -4.44 -16.55 -0.62
N LEU A 174 -3.86 -17.28 -1.56
CA LEU A 174 -3.08 -18.50 -1.31
C LEU A 174 -1.65 -18.21 -0.88
N MET A 175 -1.08 -17.08 -1.26
CA MET A 175 0.27 -16.60 -0.94
C MET A 175 1.30 -17.74 -0.92
N ARG A 176 1.42 -18.47 -2.05
CA ARG A 176 2.42 -19.54 -2.16
C ARG A 176 3.83 -18.95 -2.07
N LEU A 177 4.71 -19.61 -1.32
CA LEU A 177 6.11 -19.23 -1.27
C LEU A 177 6.94 -20.10 -2.23
N ASP A 178 7.74 -19.46 -3.08
CA ASP A 178 8.66 -20.15 -3.98
C ASP A 178 9.77 -20.85 -3.16
N PRO A 179 10.08 -22.14 -3.41
CA PRO A 179 11.15 -22.85 -2.69
C PRO A 179 12.52 -22.18 -2.78
N ARG A 180 12.75 -21.37 -3.83
CA ARG A 180 14.00 -20.62 -4.03
C ARG A 180 14.13 -19.37 -3.12
N MET A 181 13.10 -19.07 -2.30
CA MET A 181 13.14 -17.91 -1.39
C MET A 181 14.37 -17.91 -0.50
N SER A 182 14.78 -19.07 0.02
CA SER A 182 15.99 -19.20 0.83
C SER A 182 17.26 -18.77 0.09
N GLN A 183 17.35 -19.06 -1.21
CA GLN A 183 18.50 -18.66 -2.06
C GLN A 183 18.44 -17.15 -2.36
N LEU A 184 17.26 -16.61 -2.56
CA LEU A 184 17.08 -15.19 -2.82
C LEU A 184 17.57 -14.33 -1.64
N LEU A 185 17.44 -14.82 -0.41
CA LEU A 185 17.75 -14.10 0.81
C LEU A 185 19.25 -14.17 1.20
N LEU A 186 20.07 -15.05 0.61
CA LEU A 186 21.45 -15.34 1.05
C LEU A 186 22.37 -14.11 1.16
N ASN A 187 22.17 -13.10 0.32
CA ASN A 187 23.02 -11.90 0.31
C ASN A 187 22.22 -10.61 0.47
N ALA A 188 20.97 -10.72 0.91
CA ALA A 188 20.13 -9.56 1.14
C ALA A 188 20.66 -8.75 2.32
N LYS A 189 20.86 -7.44 2.13
CA LYS A 189 21.11 -6.48 3.21
C LYS A 189 19.80 -5.96 3.80
N VAL A 190 18.77 -5.88 2.97
CA VAL A 190 17.43 -5.47 3.36
C VAL A 190 16.40 -6.45 2.79
N PHE A 191 15.51 -6.92 3.64
CA PHE A 191 14.37 -7.75 3.25
C PHE A 191 13.07 -7.06 3.65
N LEU A 192 12.27 -6.67 2.66
CA LEU A 192 10.89 -6.20 2.87
C LEU A 192 9.94 -7.39 2.98
N ILE A 193 9.10 -7.37 4.00
CA ILE A 193 7.96 -8.28 4.17
C ILE A 193 6.67 -7.46 4.14
N SER A 194 5.73 -7.81 3.26
CA SER A 194 4.35 -7.29 3.22
C SER A 194 3.42 -8.30 2.52
N GLY A 195 2.14 -7.98 2.31
CA GLY A 195 1.23 -8.71 1.42
C GLY A 195 0.42 -9.84 2.06
N PHE A 196 0.48 -10.07 3.36
CA PHE A 196 -0.34 -11.09 4.03
C PHE A 196 -1.82 -10.70 4.22
N ASN A 197 -2.18 -9.47 3.98
CA ASN A 197 -3.51 -8.90 4.26
C ASN A 197 -4.64 -9.53 3.44
N ALA A 198 -4.35 -10.06 2.25
CA ALA A 198 -5.33 -10.72 1.38
C ALA A 198 -5.66 -12.16 1.79
N MET A 199 -4.88 -12.79 2.66
CA MET A 199 -5.11 -14.16 3.10
C MET A 199 -6.39 -14.28 3.95
N GLN A 200 -7.12 -15.41 3.77
CA GLN A 200 -8.43 -15.62 4.38
C GLN A 200 -8.51 -16.90 5.24
N ASP A 201 -7.54 -17.78 5.15
CA ASP A 201 -7.45 -19.02 5.92
C ASP A 201 -6.31 -18.95 6.93
N GLN A 202 -6.63 -19.15 8.21
CA GLN A 202 -5.66 -19.04 9.30
C GLN A 202 -4.59 -20.13 9.24
N SER A 203 -4.96 -21.38 8.95
CA SER A 203 -4.01 -22.49 8.90
C SER A 203 -3.01 -22.29 7.76
N LEU A 204 -3.50 -21.75 6.63
CA LEU A 204 -2.67 -21.40 5.49
C LEU A 204 -1.73 -20.23 5.83
N LEU A 205 -2.22 -19.21 6.51
CA LEU A 205 -1.40 -18.09 6.96
C LEU A 205 -0.27 -18.56 7.89
N GLU A 206 -0.58 -19.40 8.87
CA GLU A 206 0.42 -19.95 9.80
C GLU A 206 1.47 -20.81 9.07
N ASP A 207 1.06 -21.65 8.12
CA ASP A 207 1.98 -22.42 7.27
C ASP A 207 2.92 -21.49 6.45
N ARG A 208 2.38 -20.41 5.87
CA ARG A 208 3.20 -19.46 5.09
C ARG A 208 4.19 -18.71 5.97
N LEU A 209 3.77 -18.28 7.16
CA LEU A 209 4.66 -17.63 8.13
C LEU A 209 5.79 -18.57 8.59
N GLU A 210 5.49 -19.84 8.85
CA GLU A 210 6.52 -20.82 9.22
C GLU A 210 7.54 -21.03 8.08
N LYS A 211 7.08 -21.21 6.85
CA LYS A 211 7.94 -21.34 5.66
C LYS A 211 8.79 -20.10 5.44
N LEU A 212 8.21 -18.91 5.63
CA LEU A 212 8.95 -17.66 5.55
C LEU A 212 10.05 -17.60 6.60
N LEU A 213 9.74 -17.89 7.86
CA LEU A 213 10.72 -17.90 8.95
C LEU A 213 11.85 -18.93 8.71
N ILE A 214 11.53 -20.08 8.11
CA ILE A 214 12.57 -21.05 7.69
C ILE A 214 13.50 -20.43 6.63
N SER A 215 12.93 -19.77 5.62
CA SER A 215 13.72 -19.10 4.59
C SER A 215 14.58 -17.96 5.14
N MET A 216 14.06 -17.20 6.09
CA MET A 216 14.75 -16.09 6.74
C MET A 216 15.99 -16.52 7.55
N LYS A 217 16.14 -17.81 7.91
CA LYS A 217 17.36 -18.31 8.53
C LYS A 217 18.60 -18.17 7.64
N ASN A 218 18.40 -17.97 6.34
CA ASN A 218 19.46 -17.75 5.35
C ASN A 218 19.86 -16.28 5.20
N LEU A 219 19.17 -15.34 5.85
CA LEU A 219 19.58 -13.94 5.86
C LEU A 219 20.93 -13.75 6.52
N PRO A 220 21.79 -12.86 6.00
CA PRO A 220 22.98 -12.40 6.72
C PRO A 220 22.61 -11.88 8.12
N LYS A 221 23.51 -12.02 9.08
CA LYS A 221 23.26 -11.63 10.49
C LYS A 221 23.02 -10.13 10.68
N ASP A 222 23.55 -9.31 9.79
CA ASP A 222 23.45 -7.87 9.74
C ASP A 222 22.35 -7.36 8.79
N ALA A 223 21.63 -8.26 8.14
CA ALA A 223 20.51 -7.89 7.30
C ALA A 223 19.38 -7.24 8.11
N LEU A 224 18.79 -6.20 7.54
CA LEU A 224 17.63 -5.51 8.10
C LEU A 224 16.33 -6.10 7.53
N VAL A 225 15.45 -6.57 8.39
CA VAL A 225 14.09 -6.97 7.99
C VAL A 225 13.15 -5.81 8.26
N PHE A 226 12.55 -5.32 7.19
CA PHE A 226 11.56 -4.26 7.19
C PHE A 226 10.18 -4.88 6.96
N TYR A 227 9.27 -4.68 7.87
CA TYR A 227 7.88 -5.09 7.71
C TYR A 227 7.02 -3.85 7.41
N GLU A 228 6.30 -3.87 6.30
CA GLU A 228 5.27 -2.89 5.98
C GLU A 228 3.90 -3.49 6.29
N ASP A 229 3.18 -2.85 7.19
CA ASP A 229 1.84 -3.28 7.57
C ASP A 229 0.82 -2.95 6.47
N ALA A 230 -0.37 -3.47 6.61
CA ALA A 230 -1.48 -3.23 5.69
C ALA A 230 -2.82 -3.36 6.40
N CYS A 231 -3.86 -2.83 5.80
CA CYS A 231 -5.23 -3.08 6.26
C CYS A 231 -5.61 -4.53 5.99
N PHE A 232 -5.70 -5.33 7.03
CA PHE A 232 -6.14 -6.73 6.95
C PHE A 232 -7.66 -6.83 6.87
N TYR A 233 -8.18 -7.62 5.93
CA TYR A 233 -9.59 -7.99 5.90
C TYR A 233 -10.03 -8.68 7.20
N ASN A 234 -9.19 -9.59 7.71
CA ASN A 234 -9.37 -10.22 9.02
C ASN A 234 -8.39 -9.63 10.04
N LYS A 235 -8.87 -8.77 10.92
CA LYS A 235 -8.04 -8.12 11.95
C LYS A 235 -7.29 -9.10 12.89
N ASN A 236 -7.80 -10.33 13.06
CA ASN A 236 -7.08 -11.34 13.84
C ASN A 236 -5.79 -11.79 13.13
N PHE A 237 -5.77 -11.75 11.80
CA PHE A 237 -4.59 -12.15 11.03
C PHE A 237 -3.45 -11.16 11.17
N SER A 238 -3.74 -9.85 11.23
CA SER A 238 -2.72 -8.83 11.55
C SER A 238 -2.00 -9.18 12.86
N ARG A 239 -2.75 -9.59 13.89
CA ARG A 239 -2.15 -10.01 15.17
C ARG A 239 -1.27 -11.26 15.01
N ILE A 240 -1.73 -12.28 14.29
CA ILE A 240 -0.97 -13.52 14.05
C ILE A 240 0.33 -13.22 13.33
N VAL A 241 0.28 -12.44 12.25
CA VAL A 241 1.46 -12.03 11.48
C VAL A 241 2.45 -11.28 12.38
N ARG A 242 1.97 -10.25 13.07
CA ARG A 242 2.78 -9.46 13.99
C ARG A 242 3.45 -10.35 15.05
N ASP A 243 2.69 -11.14 15.78
CA ASP A 243 3.19 -11.94 16.91
C ASP A 243 4.22 -12.99 16.44
N LYS A 244 4.06 -13.54 15.23
CA LYS A 244 5.04 -14.48 14.64
C LYS A 244 6.31 -13.79 14.17
N LEU A 245 6.24 -12.56 13.69
CA LEU A 245 7.38 -11.84 13.10
C LEU A 245 8.13 -10.94 14.08
N LEU A 246 7.56 -10.58 15.24
CA LEU A 246 8.12 -9.59 16.18
C LEU A 246 9.61 -9.81 16.53
N GLY A 247 10.04 -11.06 16.72
CA GLY A 247 11.45 -11.39 17.04
C GLY A 247 12.39 -11.36 15.84
N HIS A 248 11.89 -11.11 14.64
CA HIS A 248 12.64 -11.24 13.38
C HIS A 248 12.72 -9.94 12.57
N ILE A 249 11.94 -8.91 12.93
CA ILE A 249 11.90 -7.64 12.23
C ILE A 249 12.61 -6.54 13.00
N GLN A 250 13.35 -5.69 12.30
CA GLN A 250 14.06 -4.55 12.86
C GLN A 250 13.30 -3.24 12.67
N ILE A 251 12.46 -3.14 11.64
CA ILE A 251 11.66 -1.95 11.36
C ILE A 251 10.23 -2.40 11.08
N PHE A 252 9.28 -1.88 11.87
CA PHE A 252 7.85 -2.02 11.63
C PHE A 252 7.32 -0.71 11.09
N SER A 253 6.82 -0.71 9.87
CA SER A 253 6.31 0.47 9.18
C SER A 253 4.81 0.37 9.00
N LEU A 254 4.12 1.50 9.14
CA LEU A 254 2.68 1.61 9.02
C LEU A 254 2.26 3.04 8.65
N ASN A 255 1.05 3.18 8.10
CA ASN A 255 0.44 4.47 7.83
C ASN A 255 -0.48 4.96 8.97
N GLU A 256 -1.11 6.13 8.79
CA GLU A 256 -2.02 6.72 9.78
C GLU A 256 -3.27 5.87 10.05
N ASP A 257 -3.84 5.21 9.05
CA ASP A 257 -5.07 4.42 9.22
C ASP A 257 -4.79 3.14 10.02
N GLU A 258 -3.68 2.48 9.76
CA GLU A 258 -3.20 1.32 10.53
C GLU A 258 -2.84 1.73 11.96
N PHE A 259 -2.16 2.86 12.13
CA PHE A 259 -1.84 3.40 13.45
C PHE A 259 -3.10 3.64 14.29
N GLU A 260 -4.09 4.32 13.73
CA GLU A 260 -5.39 4.53 14.38
C GLU A 260 -6.12 3.21 14.66
N GLY A 261 -5.97 2.23 13.75
CA GLY A 261 -6.51 0.88 13.92
C GLY A 261 -5.94 0.17 15.15
N TYR A 262 -4.63 0.25 15.40
CA TYR A 262 -3.99 -0.30 16.61
C TYR A 262 -4.38 0.43 17.89
N ILE A 263 -4.52 1.74 17.82
CA ILE A 263 -4.90 2.57 18.98
C ILE A 263 -6.40 2.48 19.27
N GLY A 264 -7.21 2.11 18.27
CA GLY A 264 -8.66 1.95 18.41
C GLY A 264 -9.46 3.25 18.38
N ARG A 265 -8.84 4.37 18.00
CA ARG A 265 -9.48 5.68 17.86
C ARG A 265 -8.77 6.57 16.85
N LYS A 266 -9.46 7.59 16.38
CA LYS A 266 -8.84 8.67 15.59
C LYS A 266 -7.83 9.44 16.42
N ILE A 267 -6.75 9.90 15.76
CA ILE A 267 -5.62 10.61 16.36
C ILE A 267 -5.48 11.96 15.65
N ASN A 268 -5.34 13.03 16.42
CA ASN A 268 -4.94 14.31 15.84
C ASN A 268 -3.44 14.27 15.47
N LEU A 269 -3.15 14.00 14.21
CA LEU A 269 -1.79 13.85 13.67
C LEU A 269 -0.95 15.14 13.79
N LEU A 270 -1.54 16.28 14.13
CA LEU A 270 -0.86 17.56 14.34
C LEU A 270 -0.71 17.94 15.82
N ASP A 271 -1.16 17.07 16.75
CA ASP A 271 -0.89 17.21 18.19
C ASP A 271 0.28 16.32 18.62
N PRO A 272 1.49 16.88 18.89
CA PRO A 272 2.67 16.07 19.24
C PRO A 272 2.51 15.26 20.54
N LEU A 273 1.73 15.76 21.52
CA LEU A 273 1.49 15.03 22.78
C LEU A 273 0.59 13.81 22.55
N GLU A 274 -0.45 13.97 21.74
CA GLU A 274 -1.36 12.89 21.42
C GLU A 274 -0.65 11.80 20.60
N VAL A 275 0.12 12.21 19.57
CA VAL A 275 0.92 11.28 18.74
C VAL A 275 1.96 10.56 19.60
N LEU A 276 2.70 11.26 20.46
CA LEU A 276 3.71 10.64 21.33
C LEU A 276 3.10 9.58 22.25
N ARG A 277 2.00 9.89 22.95
CA ARG A 277 1.30 8.92 23.83
C ARG A 277 0.81 7.71 23.06
N SER A 278 0.31 7.92 21.85
CA SER A 278 -0.17 6.84 20.98
C SER A 278 0.99 5.99 20.46
N LEU A 279 2.15 6.59 20.12
CA LEU A 279 3.37 5.85 19.76
C LEU A 279 3.91 5.02 20.92
N GLU A 280 3.91 5.55 22.14
CA GLU A 280 4.31 4.80 23.33
C GLU A 280 3.37 3.61 23.62
N ALA A 281 2.07 3.76 23.35
CA ALA A 281 1.10 2.67 23.46
C ALA A 281 1.34 1.62 22.35
N LEU A 282 1.56 2.08 21.11
CA LEU A 282 1.90 1.19 19.99
C LEU A 282 3.19 0.43 20.24
N TYR A 283 4.23 1.07 20.76
CA TYR A 283 5.52 0.44 21.05
C TYR A 283 5.42 -0.64 22.14
N LYS A 284 4.52 -0.49 23.10
CA LYS A 284 4.22 -1.56 24.07
C LYS A 284 3.55 -2.76 23.42
N LEU A 285 2.73 -2.53 22.43
CA LEU A 285 2.05 -3.59 21.66
C LEU A 285 2.97 -4.25 20.64
N ILE A 286 3.88 -3.47 20.04
CA ILE A 286 4.79 -3.86 18.97
C ILE A 286 6.22 -3.49 19.39
N PRO A 287 6.87 -4.26 20.27
CA PRO A 287 8.20 -3.95 20.82
C PRO A 287 9.33 -4.33 19.84
N VAL A 288 9.40 -3.62 18.72
CA VAL A 288 10.45 -3.77 17.70
C VAL A 288 11.55 -2.71 17.88
N PRO A 289 12.74 -2.89 17.34
CA PRO A 289 13.82 -1.89 17.46
C PRO A 289 13.44 -0.50 16.98
N LYS A 290 12.70 -0.41 15.87
CA LYS A 290 12.22 0.87 15.31
C LYS A 290 10.82 0.74 14.71
N ILE A 291 9.96 1.72 14.99
CA ILE A 291 8.68 1.92 14.30
C ILE A 291 8.86 3.07 13.32
N VAL A 292 8.36 2.91 12.10
CA VAL A 292 8.26 3.97 11.10
C VAL A 292 6.78 4.24 10.87
N LEU A 293 6.37 5.50 11.02
CA LEU A 293 5.00 5.95 10.76
C LEU A 293 5.05 7.01 9.66
N HIS A 294 4.29 6.80 8.59
CA HIS A 294 4.18 7.74 7.48
C HIS A 294 2.73 8.22 7.32
N THR A 295 2.57 9.50 7.19
CA THR A 295 1.26 10.18 7.13
C THR A 295 1.23 11.21 6.01
N GLN A 296 0.08 11.83 5.81
CA GLN A 296 -0.06 12.92 4.86
C GLN A 296 0.71 14.20 5.25
N TYR A 297 1.12 14.36 6.51
CA TYR A 297 1.77 15.58 7.03
C TYR A 297 3.27 15.41 7.27
N TRP A 298 3.68 14.23 7.71
CA TRP A 298 5.04 13.92 8.14
C TRP A 298 5.32 12.42 8.11
N ALA A 299 6.59 12.06 8.11
CA ALA A 299 7.02 10.71 8.42
C ALA A 299 7.99 10.72 9.59
N LEU A 300 7.89 9.68 10.45
CA LEU A 300 8.57 9.61 11.74
C LEU A 300 9.14 8.23 11.97
N ALA A 301 10.37 8.18 12.50
CA ALA A 301 10.93 6.98 13.12
C ALA A 301 10.90 7.13 14.66
N TYR A 302 10.47 6.07 15.34
CA TYR A 302 10.44 5.97 16.80
C TYR A 302 11.21 4.75 17.27
N GLY A 303 12.05 4.90 18.28
CA GLY A 303 12.86 3.84 18.87
C GLY A 303 14.30 4.26 19.06
N ARG A 304 15.13 3.30 19.53
CA ARG A 304 16.55 3.60 19.80
C ARG A 304 17.29 4.03 18.53
N ASP A 305 18.02 5.15 18.61
CA ASP A 305 18.78 5.69 17.48
C ASP A 305 17.92 5.94 16.23
N ALA A 306 16.74 6.56 16.43
CA ALA A 306 15.80 6.89 15.35
C ALA A 306 16.44 7.78 14.27
N ASN A 307 17.41 8.63 14.66
CA ASN A 307 18.12 9.51 13.73
C ASN A 307 18.91 8.77 12.64
N SER A 308 19.27 7.51 12.84
CA SER A 308 19.90 6.69 11.79
C SER A 308 19.01 6.50 10.56
N LEU A 309 17.68 6.64 10.71
CA LEU A 309 16.72 6.53 9.63
C LEU A 309 16.39 7.86 8.92
N LYS A 310 17.05 8.97 9.30
CA LYS A 310 16.75 10.31 8.73
C LYS A 310 16.84 10.36 7.22
N LYS A 311 17.87 9.74 6.62
CA LYS A 311 18.03 9.67 5.15
C LYS A 311 16.93 8.84 4.50
N ALA A 312 16.58 7.71 5.12
CA ALA A 312 15.52 6.83 4.65
C ALA A 312 14.16 7.51 4.69
N LEU A 313 13.81 8.18 5.80
CA LEU A 313 12.59 8.99 5.91
C LEU A 313 12.53 10.07 4.82
N LYS A 314 13.63 10.79 4.58
CA LYS A 314 13.68 11.80 3.53
C LYS A 314 13.44 11.17 2.15
N GLY A 315 14.07 10.04 1.86
CA GLY A 315 13.88 9.30 0.60
C GLY A 315 12.43 8.87 0.40
N GLY A 316 11.81 8.31 1.45
CA GLY A 316 10.40 7.91 1.43
C GLY A 316 9.45 9.08 1.20
N ILE A 317 9.61 10.18 1.95
CA ILE A 317 8.81 11.41 1.79
C ILE A 317 8.94 11.96 0.37
N THR A 318 10.16 12.05 -0.16
CA THR A 318 10.41 12.55 -1.51
C THR A 318 9.73 11.68 -2.56
N MET A 319 9.81 10.35 -2.42
CA MET A 319 9.21 9.42 -3.37
C MET A 319 7.67 9.45 -3.29
N GLY A 320 7.12 9.44 -2.09
CA GLY A 320 5.68 9.58 -1.88
C GLY A 320 5.14 10.88 -2.48
N GLY A 321 5.82 12.01 -2.24
CA GLY A 321 5.46 13.31 -2.81
C GLY A 321 5.58 13.35 -4.33
N THR A 322 6.62 12.72 -4.90
CA THR A 322 6.81 12.62 -6.35
C THR A 322 5.66 11.84 -7.00
N ARG A 323 5.33 10.68 -6.43
CA ARG A 323 4.20 9.88 -6.92
C ARG A 323 2.87 10.60 -6.76
N TYR A 324 2.64 11.22 -5.60
CA TYR A 324 1.42 12.00 -5.34
C TYR A 324 1.16 13.04 -6.42
N ARG A 325 2.21 13.77 -6.82
CA ARG A 325 2.16 14.83 -7.81
C ARG A 325 2.01 14.34 -9.25
N ILE A 326 2.72 13.26 -9.63
CA ILE A 326 2.90 12.90 -11.07
C ILE A 326 2.26 11.53 -11.39
N GLY A 327 2.02 10.69 -10.38
CA GLY A 327 1.57 9.32 -10.59
C GLY A 327 2.72 8.39 -10.97
N ASP A 328 2.43 7.34 -11.77
CA ASP A 328 3.43 6.34 -12.16
C ASP A 328 4.46 6.84 -13.17
N ASP A 329 4.17 7.91 -13.89
CA ASP A 329 4.99 8.36 -15.02
C ASP A 329 6.16 9.28 -14.62
N PHE A 330 6.44 9.42 -13.31
CA PHE A 330 7.56 10.21 -12.83
C PHE A 330 8.92 9.65 -13.29
N THR A 331 9.88 10.57 -13.44
CA THR A 331 11.26 10.28 -13.80
C THR A 331 12.20 10.51 -12.60
N ARG A 332 13.47 10.06 -12.74
CA ARG A 332 14.53 10.37 -11.78
C ARG A 332 14.69 11.88 -11.56
N GLN A 333 14.55 12.68 -12.62
CA GLN A 333 14.63 14.14 -12.55
C GLN A 333 13.52 14.71 -11.66
N ASN A 334 12.29 14.22 -11.81
CA ASN A 334 11.16 14.65 -10.98
C ASN A 334 11.37 14.34 -9.48
N TYR A 335 11.99 13.20 -9.17
CA TYR A 335 12.36 12.86 -7.79
C TYR A 335 13.35 13.87 -7.19
N PHE A 336 14.41 14.24 -7.93
CA PHE A 336 15.38 15.24 -7.46
C PHE A 336 14.83 16.67 -7.40
N GLU A 337 13.84 16.99 -8.21
CA GLU A 337 13.12 18.26 -8.12
C GLU A 337 12.24 18.28 -6.85
N MET A 338 11.52 17.17 -6.58
CA MET A 338 10.70 17.03 -5.38
C MET A 338 11.54 17.08 -4.10
N GLU A 339 12.75 16.52 -4.12
CA GLU A 339 13.66 16.59 -2.97
C GLU A 339 14.00 18.01 -2.53
N LYS A 340 13.91 18.98 -3.45
CA LYS A 340 14.19 20.41 -3.22
C LYS A 340 12.93 21.21 -2.89
N SER A 341 11.75 20.59 -2.92
CA SER A 341 10.48 21.25 -2.62
C SER A 341 10.41 21.71 -1.17
N ALA A 342 9.67 22.78 -0.93
CA ALA A 342 9.43 23.28 0.43
C ALA A 342 8.67 22.25 1.26
N PRO A 343 8.93 22.18 2.57
CA PRO A 343 8.16 21.35 3.46
C PRO A 343 6.75 21.93 3.67
N GLN A 344 5.79 21.05 3.87
CA GLN A 344 4.43 21.40 4.27
C GLN A 344 4.46 22.12 5.63
N LYS A 345 3.76 23.22 5.76
CA LYS A 345 3.85 24.12 6.93
C LYS A 345 3.42 23.45 8.24
N GLU A 346 2.25 22.79 8.24
CA GLU A 346 1.75 22.09 9.43
C GLU A 346 2.67 20.93 9.83
N GLY A 347 3.12 20.16 8.84
CA GLY A 347 4.07 19.08 9.07
C GLY A 347 5.41 19.55 9.64
N ALA A 348 5.94 20.71 9.18
CA ALA A 348 7.16 21.29 9.70
C ALA A 348 7.02 21.72 11.17
N GLN A 349 5.94 22.45 11.49
CA GLN A 349 5.65 22.87 12.87
C GLN A 349 5.50 21.67 13.83
N PHE A 350 4.82 20.62 13.36
CA PHE A 350 4.69 19.39 14.13
C PHE A 350 6.04 18.70 14.33
N SER A 351 6.84 18.54 13.26
CA SER A 351 8.14 17.86 13.29
C SER A 351 9.11 18.54 14.25
N ASP A 352 9.17 19.87 14.25
CA ASP A 352 10.02 20.64 15.17
C ASP A 352 9.63 20.37 16.63
N ARG A 353 8.33 20.38 16.93
CA ARG A 353 7.81 20.17 18.29
C ARG A 353 8.05 18.76 18.79
N ILE A 354 7.73 17.73 17.99
CA ILE A 354 7.85 16.33 18.44
C ILE A 354 9.32 15.90 18.59
N ASN A 355 10.21 16.36 17.70
CA ASN A 355 11.64 16.09 17.79
C ASN A 355 12.27 16.67 19.07
N ALA A 356 11.77 17.78 19.57
CA ALA A 356 12.23 18.38 20.81
C ALA A 356 11.82 17.59 22.06
N MET A 357 10.77 16.74 21.99
CA MET A 357 10.21 16.04 23.15
C MET A 357 11.03 14.81 23.57
N LYS A 358 11.61 14.07 22.60
CA LYS A 358 12.41 12.85 22.86
C LYS A 358 13.62 12.79 21.92
N GLN A 359 14.65 13.55 22.24
CA GLN A 359 15.88 13.59 21.45
C GLN A 359 16.54 12.21 21.38
N GLY A 360 16.88 11.77 20.16
CA GLY A 360 17.51 10.48 19.88
C GLY A 360 16.55 9.29 19.77
N GLU A 361 15.35 9.38 20.35
CA GLU A 361 14.32 8.33 20.22
C GLU A 361 13.29 8.64 19.13
N ILE A 362 13.19 9.89 18.68
CA ILE A 362 12.33 10.34 17.60
C ILE A 362 13.14 11.05 16.53
N CYS A 363 12.84 10.70 15.28
CA CYS A 363 13.27 11.43 14.10
C CYS A 363 12.04 11.66 13.22
N CYS A 364 11.53 12.88 13.17
CA CYS A 364 10.38 13.26 12.37
C CYS A 364 10.77 14.26 11.31
N LEU A 365 10.32 14.06 10.07
CA LEU A 365 10.50 14.97 8.95
C LEU A 365 9.13 15.35 8.37
N PRO A 366 8.92 16.62 7.98
CA PRO A 366 7.69 17.04 7.30
C PRO A 366 7.59 16.47 5.89
N CYS A 367 6.38 16.20 5.43
CA CYS A 367 6.13 15.95 4.02
C CYS A 367 6.40 17.21 3.18
N VAL A 368 6.58 17.01 1.87
CA VAL A 368 6.76 18.12 0.92
C VAL A 368 5.42 18.76 0.58
N GLU A 369 5.43 20.05 0.32
CA GLU A 369 4.25 20.77 -0.15
C GLU A 369 3.99 20.47 -1.63
N VAL A 370 2.77 20.06 -1.95
CA VAL A 370 2.32 19.78 -3.33
C VAL A 370 1.01 20.54 -3.57
N ASN A 371 1.06 21.50 -4.51
CA ASN A 371 -0.07 22.39 -4.82
C ASN A 371 -0.73 22.06 -6.16
N ASP A 372 -0.57 20.83 -6.67
CA ASP A 372 -1.15 20.38 -7.92
C ASP A 372 -2.62 19.94 -7.77
N LYS A 373 -3.43 20.19 -8.80
CA LYS A 373 -4.86 19.84 -8.80
C LYS A 373 -5.13 18.39 -9.20
N ASN A 374 -4.26 17.80 -9.99
CA ASN A 374 -4.40 16.43 -10.49
C ASN A 374 -3.38 15.54 -9.78
N VAL A 375 -3.76 15.03 -8.63
CA VAL A 375 -2.89 14.18 -7.81
C VAL A 375 -3.45 12.76 -7.74
N THR A 376 -2.56 11.76 -7.51
CA THR A 376 -2.98 10.38 -7.26
C THR A 376 -2.84 10.03 -5.79
N THR A 377 -3.79 9.26 -5.27
CA THR A 377 -3.73 8.72 -3.90
C THR A 377 -3.40 7.22 -3.87
N ILE A 378 -3.20 6.59 -5.05
CA ILE A 378 -2.93 5.15 -5.15
C ILE A 378 -1.45 4.87 -4.90
N GLY A 379 -1.15 3.91 -4.03
CA GLY A 379 0.20 3.38 -3.80
C GLY A 379 1.21 4.40 -3.27
N LEU A 380 0.77 5.38 -2.48
CA LEU A 380 1.66 6.36 -1.86
C LEU A 380 2.54 5.74 -0.77
N GLY A 381 1.98 4.84 0.06
CA GLY A 381 2.74 4.06 1.03
C GLY A 381 3.78 3.18 0.35
N ASP A 382 3.39 2.48 -0.72
CA ASP A 382 4.32 1.63 -1.50
C ASP A 382 5.47 2.46 -2.11
N ALA A 383 5.15 3.65 -2.62
CA ALA A 383 6.16 4.58 -3.12
C ALA A 383 7.07 5.10 -1.99
N PHE A 384 6.50 5.42 -0.82
CA PHE A 384 7.28 5.79 0.36
C PHE A 384 8.30 4.69 0.70
N VAL A 385 7.86 3.43 0.77
CA VAL A 385 8.75 2.27 0.99
C VAL A 385 9.84 2.21 -0.07
N GLY A 386 9.50 2.36 -1.37
CA GLY A 386 10.47 2.38 -2.48
C GLY A 386 11.51 3.49 -2.41
N GLY A 387 11.16 4.64 -1.82
CA GLY A 387 12.11 5.72 -1.55
C GLY A 387 12.92 5.54 -0.27
N PHE A 388 12.35 4.81 0.71
CA PHE A 388 12.95 4.58 2.03
C PHE A 388 14.06 3.52 2.00
N LEU A 389 13.79 2.36 1.40
CA LEU A 389 14.67 1.18 1.46
C LEU A 389 16.09 1.40 0.90
N PRO A 390 16.31 2.15 -0.20
CA PRO A 390 17.65 2.38 -0.73
C PRO A 390 18.64 2.98 0.27
N ALA A 391 18.16 3.83 1.18
CA ALA A 391 19.03 4.44 2.17
C ALA A 391 19.47 3.51 3.31
N LEU A 392 18.90 2.30 3.38
CA LEU A 392 19.28 1.28 4.38
C LEU A 392 20.49 0.43 3.95
N VAL A 393 20.89 0.46 2.66
CA VAL A 393 22.02 -0.33 2.12
C VAL A 393 23.28 0.49 1.93
N HIS A 394 23.26 1.80 2.26
CA HIS A 394 24.37 2.73 2.07
C HIS A 394 24.84 3.41 3.37
#